data_f6c2db0a657ec6a79042903284b8d8a4
#
_entry.id   f6c2db0a657ec6a79042903284b8d8a4
#
_cell.length_a   1.000
_cell.length_b   1.000
_cell.length_c   1.000
_cell.angle_alpha   90.00
_cell.angle_beta   90.00
_cell.angle_gamma   90.00
#
_symmetry.space_group_name_H-M   'P 1'
#
loop_
_entity.id
_entity.type
_entity.pdbx_description
1 polymer ?
#
loop_
_entity_poly.entity_id
_entity_poly.type
_entity_poly.pdbx_seq_one_letter_code
_entity_poly.pdbx_strand_id
1 'polypeptide(L)'
;MFYRRLYFVIPDEAQASQLVSDLEAEGVNRQHMHAIAGRGATLTQLPPATERQRQDAGSRLERIAWNGDLTLFFLGLVGLIVSLVRASPTGSLLSVVLMALTLVAGVLFALRVPNTHLDEFRGALSHSEILLMVDVPRQRVAEIEELVRQRHPEAIPGGSGWTIEALHI
;
A
#
# COMPACT_ATOMS: atom_id res chain seq x y z
N MET A 1 -14.05 0.32 11.23
CA MET A 1 -14.29 1.00 9.94
C MET A 1 -13.01 0.87 9.14
N PHE A 2 -13.04 0.40 7.89
CA PHE A 2 -11.81 0.20 7.11
C PHE A 2 -11.41 1.51 6.44
N TYR A 3 -10.18 1.96 6.70
CA TYR A 3 -9.59 3.12 6.06
C TYR A 3 -8.75 2.71 4.86
N ARG A 4 -8.65 3.60 3.88
CA ARG A 4 -7.75 3.54 2.74
C ARG A 4 -6.85 4.76 2.76
N ARG A 5 -5.59 4.57 2.46
CA ARG A 5 -4.61 5.64 2.29
C ARG A 5 -4.55 6.04 0.83
N LEU A 6 -4.87 7.29 0.57
CA LEU A 6 -4.68 7.93 -0.73
C LEU A 6 -3.33 8.62 -0.77
N TYR A 7 -2.69 8.57 -1.90
CA TYR A 7 -1.40 9.20 -2.14
C TYR A 7 -1.53 10.28 -3.21
N PHE A 8 -1.04 11.48 -2.93
CA PHE A 8 -1.01 12.59 -3.86
C PHE A 8 0.39 13.17 -3.92
N VAL A 9 0.95 13.27 -5.11
CA VAL A 9 2.22 13.96 -5.36
C VAL A 9 1.92 15.40 -5.73
N ILE A 10 2.53 16.35 -5.01
CA ILE A 10 2.24 17.78 -5.12
C ILE A 10 3.58 18.51 -5.30
N PRO A 11 3.65 19.49 -6.21
CA PRO A 11 4.91 20.17 -6.55
C PRO A 11 5.55 20.94 -5.39
N ASP A 12 4.74 21.59 -4.54
CA ASP A 12 5.24 22.44 -3.45
C ASP A 12 4.36 22.44 -2.20
N GLU A 13 4.90 23.02 -1.09
CA GLU A 13 4.21 23.07 0.20
C GLU A 13 2.98 24.00 0.20
N ALA A 14 2.97 25.05 -0.60
CA ALA A 14 1.85 25.99 -0.63
C ALA A 14 0.60 25.32 -1.20
N GLN A 15 0.75 24.61 -2.33
CA GLN A 15 -0.32 23.82 -2.94
C GLN A 15 -0.75 22.65 -2.03
N ALA A 16 0.21 21.97 -1.41
CA ALA A 16 -0.10 20.91 -0.47
C ALA A 16 -0.88 21.42 0.76
N SER A 17 -0.55 22.59 1.28
CA SER A 17 -1.25 23.22 2.39
C SER A 17 -2.67 23.63 2.01
N GLN A 18 -2.88 24.12 0.79
CA GLN A 18 -4.21 24.45 0.27
C GLN A 18 -5.07 23.20 0.13
N LEU A 19 -4.52 22.12 -0.44
CA LEU A 19 -5.22 20.84 -0.54
C LEU A 19 -5.62 20.31 0.86
N VAL A 20 -4.72 20.38 1.86
CA VAL A 20 -5.04 19.99 3.23
C VAL A 20 -6.19 20.80 3.79
N SER A 21 -6.20 22.14 3.58
CA SER A 21 -7.28 23.02 4.03
C SER A 21 -8.63 22.68 3.39
N ASP A 22 -8.63 22.37 2.09
CA ASP A 22 -9.86 22.00 1.37
C ASP A 22 -10.38 20.62 1.84
N LEU A 23 -9.49 19.67 2.10
CA LEU A 23 -9.87 18.38 2.66
C LEU A 23 -10.40 18.50 4.10
N GLU A 24 -9.86 19.41 4.92
CA GLU A 24 -10.39 19.73 6.24
C GLU A 24 -11.82 20.31 6.15
N ALA A 25 -12.05 21.21 5.21
CA ALA A 25 -13.38 21.77 4.95
C ALA A 25 -14.42 20.72 4.53
N GLU A 26 -13.98 19.66 3.87
CA GLU A 26 -14.81 18.49 3.51
C GLU A 26 -14.91 17.45 4.66
N GLY A 27 -14.38 17.77 5.82
CA GLY A 27 -14.51 16.95 7.04
C GLY A 27 -13.50 15.81 7.15
N VAL A 28 -12.39 15.86 6.43
CA VAL A 28 -11.26 14.96 6.68
C VAL A 28 -10.44 15.52 7.83
N ASN A 29 -10.26 14.74 8.90
CA ASN A 29 -9.51 15.21 10.06
C ASN A 29 -8.02 15.32 9.71
N ARG A 30 -7.38 16.42 10.12
CA ARG A 30 -5.93 16.68 9.91
C ARG A 30 -5.04 15.57 10.48
N GLN A 31 -5.49 14.86 11.51
CA GLN A 31 -4.77 13.72 12.07
C GLN A 31 -4.64 12.52 11.11
N HIS A 32 -5.50 12.48 10.08
CA HIS A 32 -5.48 11.48 9.01
C HIS A 32 -4.72 11.95 7.77
N MET A 33 -4.05 13.09 7.84
CA MET A 33 -3.26 13.64 6.75
C MET A 33 -1.80 13.76 7.17
N HIS A 34 -0.89 13.23 6.35
CA HIS A 34 0.54 13.21 6.64
C HIS A 34 1.33 13.53 5.37
N ALA A 35 2.37 14.33 5.52
CA ALA A 35 3.21 14.71 4.40
C ALA A 35 4.64 14.20 4.55
N ILE A 36 5.22 13.79 3.41
CA ILE A 36 6.65 13.48 3.29
C ILE A 36 7.24 14.50 2.33
N ALA A 37 8.23 15.27 2.80
CA ALA A 37 8.97 16.19 1.96
C ALA A 37 10.00 15.43 1.11
N GLY A 38 10.12 15.79 -0.16
CA GLY A 38 11.23 15.41 -1.00
C GLY A 38 12.56 16.05 -0.56
N ARG A 39 13.65 15.70 -1.25
CA ARG A 39 14.97 16.21 -0.92
C ARG A 39 15.03 17.73 -1.06
N GLY A 40 15.40 18.41 0.03
CA GLY A 40 15.53 19.87 0.05
C GLY A 40 14.24 20.64 0.30
N ALA A 41 13.08 20.00 0.33
CA ALA A 41 11.83 20.60 0.78
C ALA A 41 11.73 20.51 2.32
N THR A 42 11.25 21.60 2.94
CA THR A 42 10.99 21.67 4.39
C THR A 42 9.49 21.74 4.60
N LEU A 43 8.97 20.94 5.53
CA LEU A 43 7.57 21.03 5.95
C LEU A 43 7.46 21.97 7.12
N THR A 44 6.83 23.12 6.93
CA THR A 44 6.61 24.13 7.98
C THR A 44 5.16 24.15 8.44
N GLN A 45 4.22 23.88 7.56
CA GLN A 45 2.77 23.98 7.81
C GLN A 45 2.04 22.65 7.79
N LEU A 46 2.65 21.62 7.21
CA LEU A 46 2.04 20.31 7.04
C LEU A 46 2.43 19.36 8.17
N PRO A 47 1.51 18.46 8.62
CA PRO A 47 1.83 17.45 9.60
C PRO A 47 2.84 16.45 9.01
N PRO A 48 4.05 16.34 9.57
CA PRO A 48 5.05 15.43 9.05
C PRO A 48 4.64 13.98 9.30
N ALA A 49 4.91 13.11 8.32
CA ALA A 49 4.72 11.68 8.49
C ALA A 49 5.65 11.13 9.58
N THR A 50 5.10 10.31 10.47
CA THR A 50 5.88 9.61 11.51
C THR A 50 6.83 8.59 10.88
N GLU A 51 7.85 8.17 11.64
CA GLU A 51 8.82 7.15 11.18
C GLU A 51 8.11 5.83 10.80
N ARG A 52 7.05 5.46 11.52
CA ARG A 52 6.24 4.27 11.20
C ARG A 52 5.49 4.41 9.87
N GLN A 53 5.01 5.61 9.55
CA GLN A 53 4.31 5.90 8.30
C GLN A 53 5.26 6.01 7.11
N ARG A 54 6.51 6.40 7.35
CA ARG A 54 7.60 6.37 6.36
C ARG A 54 8.10 4.96 6.08
N GLN A 55 8.01 4.06 7.07
CA GLN A 55 8.28 2.63 6.88
C GLN A 55 6.99 1.99 6.38
N ASP A 56 6.96 1.67 5.10
CA ASP A 56 5.84 0.97 4.47
C ASP A 56 5.68 -0.44 5.08
N ALA A 57 4.96 -0.48 6.22
CA ALA A 57 4.70 -1.74 6.92
C ALA A 57 3.82 -2.67 6.08
N GLY A 58 3.01 -2.10 5.16
CA GLY A 58 2.24 -2.87 4.18
C GLY A 58 3.14 -3.66 3.25
N SER A 59 4.18 -3.03 2.69
CA SER A 59 5.14 -3.70 1.80
C SER A 59 5.94 -4.79 2.50
N ARG A 60 6.23 -4.63 3.80
CA ARG A 60 6.90 -5.69 4.59
C ARG A 60 6.01 -6.91 4.77
N LEU A 61 4.75 -6.73 5.15
CA LEU A 61 3.79 -7.81 5.30
C LEU A 61 3.52 -8.51 3.97
N GLU A 62 3.38 -7.74 2.90
CA GLU A 62 3.22 -8.26 1.54
C GLU A 62 4.43 -9.13 1.15
N ARG A 63 5.64 -8.65 1.37
CA ARG A 63 6.86 -9.40 1.08
C ARG A 63 6.98 -10.68 1.90
N ILE A 64 6.60 -10.63 3.18
CA ILE A 64 6.58 -11.81 4.06
C ILE A 64 5.53 -12.80 3.57
N ALA A 65 4.32 -12.36 3.26
CA ALA A 65 3.25 -13.20 2.76
C ALA A 65 3.61 -13.85 1.42
N TRP A 66 4.16 -13.08 0.47
CA TRP A 66 4.60 -13.58 -0.82
C TRP A 66 5.75 -14.59 -0.70
N ASN A 67 6.78 -14.27 0.09
CA ASN A 67 7.89 -15.20 0.32
C ASN A 67 7.43 -16.47 1.03
N GLY A 68 6.49 -16.36 1.99
CA GLY A 68 5.90 -17.50 2.67
C GLY A 68 5.12 -18.40 1.72
N ASP A 69 4.30 -17.83 0.88
CA ASP A 69 3.51 -18.54 -0.14
C ASP A 69 4.42 -19.29 -1.13
N LEU A 70 5.42 -18.61 -1.69
CA LEU A 70 6.42 -19.22 -2.58
C LEU A 70 7.18 -20.34 -1.88
N THR A 71 7.58 -20.16 -0.61
CA THR A 71 8.28 -21.21 0.16
C THR A 71 7.42 -22.45 0.30
N LEU A 72 6.14 -22.30 0.65
CA LEU A 72 5.19 -23.41 0.76
C LEU A 72 4.97 -24.12 -0.58
N PHE A 73 4.88 -23.36 -1.67
CA PHE A 73 4.76 -23.93 -3.01
C PHE A 73 5.97 -24.81 -3.37
N PHE A 74 7.19 -24.31 -3.14
CA PHE A 74 8.41 -25.09 -3.41
C PHE A 74 8.58 -26.27 -2.47
N LEU A 75 8.18 -26.18 -1.20
CA LEU A 75 8.13 -27.34 -0.31
C LEU A 75 7.15 -28.39 -0.83
N GLY A 76 6.00 -27.99 -1.32
CA GLY A 76 5.05 -28.87 -2.00
C GLY A 76 5.66 -29.57 -3.22
N LEU A 77 6.41 -28.83 -4.03
CA LEU A 77 7.10 -29.39 -5.21
C LEU A 77 8.16 -30.43 -4.82
N VAL A 78 8.99 -30.12 -3.82
CA VAL A 78 9.97 -31.08 -3.29
C VAL A 78 9.26 -32.30 -2.70
N GLY A 79 8.19 -32.11 -1.94
CA GLY A 79 7.35 -33.18 -1.39
C GLY A 79 6.77 -34.08 -2.49
N LEU A 80 6.32 -33.50 -3.61
CA LEU A 80 5.81 -34.22 -4.76
C LEU A 80 6.91 -35.11 -5.38
N ILE A 81 8.09 -34.55 -5.64
CA ILE A 81 9.23 -35.29 -6.20
C ILE A 81 9.58 -36.50 -5.30
N VAL A 82 9.73 -36.26 -3.98
CA VAL A 82 10.03 -37.32 -3.01
C VAL A 82 8.94 -38.38 -2.98
N SER A 83 7.68 -38.00 -3.04
CA SER A 83 6.54 -38.90 -3.01
C SER A 83 6.47 -39.78 -4.26
N LEU A 84 6.79 -39.20 -5.42
CA LEU A 84 6.88 -39.95 -6.68
C LEU A 84 8.01 -40.98 -6.65
N VAL A 85 9.20 -40.60 -6.16
CA VAL A 85 10.34 -41.51 -6.01
C VAL A 85 10.02 -42.67 -5.05
N ARG A 86 9.25 -42.39 -4.00
CA ARG A 86 8.83 -43.40 -2.99
C ARG A 86 7.57 -44.16 -3.40
N ALA A 87 7.01 -43.90 -4.59
CA ALA A 87 5.75 -44.46 -5.05
C ALA A 87 4.60 -44.32 -4.04
N SER A 88 4.51 -43.17 -3.36
CA SER A 88 3.50 -42.88 -2.34
C SER A 88 2.33 -42.04 -2.94
N PRO A 89 1.18 -42.67 -3.26
CA PRO A 89 0.06 -41.92 -3.84
C PRO A 89 -0.51 -40.85 -2.92
N THR A 90 -0.58 -41.15 -1.62
CA THR A 90 -1.07 -40.21 -0.61
C THR A 90 -0.14 -38.99 -0.48
N GLY A 91 1.17 -39.21 -0.48
CA GLY A 91 2.14 -38.10 -0.43
C GLY A 91 2.07 -37.22 -1.67
N SER A 92 1.91 -37.84 -2.86
CA SER A 92 1.75 -37.10 -4.12
C SER A 92 0.47 -36.26 -4.13
N LEU A 93 -0.66 -36.83 -3.66
CA LEU A 93 -1.93 -36.11 -3.56
C LEU A 93 -1.83 -34.92 -2.61
N LEU A 94 -1.26 -35.11 -1.41
CA LEU A 94 -1.10 -34.02 -0.44
C LEU A 94 -0.21 -32.88 -0.99
N SER A 95 0.86 -33.22 -1.68
CA SER A 95 1.76 -32.25 -2.29
C SER A 95 1.06 -31.45 -3.39
N VAL A 96 0.31 -32.09 -4.25
CA VAL A 96 -0.47 -31.42 -5.32
C VAL A 96 -1.53 -30.49 -4.71
N VAL A 97 -2.25 -30.95 -3.68
CA VAL A 97 -3.24 -30.11 -2.97
C VAL A 97 -2.58 -28.88 -2.37
N LEU A 98 -1.44 -29.04 -1.70
CA LEU A 98 -0.70 -27.92 -1.12
C LEU A 98 -0.28 -26.91 -2.20
N MET A 99 0.28 -27.37 -3.32
CA MET A 99 0.69 -26.51 -4.44
C MET A 99 -0.52 -25.79 -5.05
N ALA A 100 -1.65 -26.45 -5.20
CA ALA A 100 -2.86 -25.84 -5.72
C ALA A 100 -3.41 -24.74 -4.79
N LEU A 101 -3.40 -24.98 -3.49
CA LEU A 101 -3.86 -24.01 -2.48
C LEU A 101 -2.96 -22.77 -2.46
N THR A 102 -1.63 -22.94 -2.47
CA THR A 102 -0.69 -21.82 -2.52
C THR A 102 -0.84 -21.05 -3.83
N LEU A 103 -0.95 -21.72 -4.97
CA LEU A 103 -1.18 -21.04 -6.26
C LEU A 103 -2.44 -20.18 -6.24
N VAL A 104 -3.56 -20.72 -5.74
CA VAL A 104 -4.83 -19.96 -5.62
C VAL A 104 -4.66 -18.79 -4.65
N ALA A 105 -4.01 -19.00 -3.51
CA ALA A 105 -3.75 -17.94 -2.53
C ALA A 105 -2.89 -16.83 -3.13
N GLY A 106 -1.81 -17.16 -3.81
CA GLY A 106 -0.93 -16.20 -4.49
C GLY A 106 -1.65 -15.39 -5.57
N VAL A 107 -2.47 -16.04 -6.40
CA VAL A 107 -3.27 -15.35 -7.42
C VAL A 107 -4.29 -14.40 -6.78
N LEU A 108 -5.03 -14.87 -5.76
CA LEU A 108 -5.99 -14.02 -5.05
C LEU A 108 -5.31 -12.83 -4.36
N PHE A 109 -4.12 -13.07 -3.81
CA PHE A 109 -3.31 -12.02 -3.22
C PHE A 109 -2.91 -10.98 -4.26
N ALA A 110 -2.34 -11.41 -5.39
CA ALA A 110 -1.93 -10.52 -6.48
C ALA A 110 -3.09 -9.69 -7.08
N LEU A 111 -4.29 -10.26 -7.13
CA LEU A 111 -5.46 -9.56 -7.67
C LEU A 111 -6.12 -8.57 -6.68
N ARG A 112 -5.93 -8.76 -5.36
CA ARG A 112 -6.64 -8.00 -4.33
C ARG A 112 -5.79 -7.02 -3.55
N VAL A 113 -4.47 -7.21 -3.54
CA VAL A 113 -3.56 -6.31 -2.84
C VAL A 113 -3.18 -5.15 -3.77
N PRO A 114 -3.46 -3.90 -3.39
CA PRO A 114 -3.04 -2.74 -4.17
C PRO A 114 -1.51 -2.63 -4.14
N ASN A 115 -0.89 -2.51 -5.30
CA ASN A 115 0.57 -2.46 -5.46
C ASN A 115 1.16 -1.07 -5.25
N THR A 116 0.50 -0.20 -4.47
CA THR A 116 1.00 1.16 -4.27
C THR A 116 1.97 1.20 -3.10
N HIS A 117 3.25 1.33 -3.38
CA HIS A 117 4.34 1.38 -2.40
C HIS A 117 5.00 2.75 -2.40
N LEU A 118 5.47 3.20 -1.21
CA LEU A 118 6.24 4.44 -1.08
C LEU A 118 7.49 4.48 -1.97
N ASP A 119 8.03 3.32 -2.33
CA ASP A 119 9.17 3.20 -3.25
C ASP A 119 8.87 3.76 -4.66
N GLU A 120 7.62 3.72 -5.12
CA GLU A 120 7.20 4.26 -6.41
C GLU A 120 7.31 5.79 -6.45
N PHE A 121 7.22 6.45 -5.28
CA PHE A 121 7.33 7.90 -5.15
C PHE A 121 8.76 8.41 -4.95
N ARG A 122 9.78 7.53 -4.95
CA ARG A 122 11.18 7.94 -4.82
C ARG A 122 11.62 8.93 -5.90
N GLY A 123 11.09 8.77 -7.10
CA GLY A 123 11.31 9.70 -8.20
C GLY A 123 10.82 11.10 -7.86
N ALA A 124 9.57 11.24 -7.50
CA ALA A 124 8.93 12.49 -7.09
C ALA A 124 9.66 13.14 -5.90
N LEU A 125 9.92 12.36 -4.86
CA LEU A 125 10.64 12.84 -3.68
C LEU A 125 12.10 13.24 -3.96
N SER A 126 12.71 12.73 -5.02
CA SER A 126 14.04 13.17 -5.46
C SER A 126 14.03 14.55 -6.13
N HIS A 127 12.87 14.99 -6.65
CA HIS A 127 12.67 16.29 -7.32
C HIS A 127 12.08 17.36 -6.39
N SER A 128 12.19 17.19 -5.08
CA SER A 128 11.67 18.13 -4.06
C SER A 128 10.14 18.23 -3.99
N GLU A 129 9.42 17.31 -4.61
CA GLU A 129 7.97 17.22 -4.53
C GLU A 129 7.52 16.71 -3.16
N ILE A 130 6.28 16.97 -2.82
CA ILE A 130 5.68 16.56 -1.54
C ILE A 130 4.72 15.41 -1.81
N LEU A 131 4.86 14.34 -1.04
CA LEU A 131 3.91 13.25 -1.00
C LEU A 131 2.94 13.46 0.16
N LEU A 132 1.68 13.76 -0.16
CA LEU A 132 0.59 13.85 0.81
C LEU A 132 -0.12 12.50 0.89
N MET A 133 -0.24 11.98 2.10
CA MET A 133 -0.97 10.77 2.44
C MET A 133 -2.25 11.15 3.19
N VAL A 134 -3.40 10.65 2.73
CA VAL A 134 -4.70 10.95 3.32
C VAL A 134 -5.43 9.65 3.63
N ASP A 135 -5.69 9.40 4.92
CA ASP A 135 -6.41 8.22 5.37
C ASP A 135 -7.92 8.52 5.42
N VAL A 136 -8.69 7.90 4.54
CA VAL A 136 -10.14 8.10 4.42
C VAL A 136 -10.91 6.79 4.53
N PRO A 137 -12.15 6.81 5.03
CA PRO A 137 -13.04 5.65 4.98
C PRO A 137 -13.20 5.16 3.54
N ARG A 138 -13.21 3.84 3.35
CA ARG A 138 -13.30 3.23 2.01
C ARG A 138 -14.45 3.78 1.15
N GLN A 139 -15.56 4.14 1.80
CA GLN A 139 -16.74 4.66 1.10
C GLN A 139 -16.53 6.07 0.52
N ARG A 140 -15.58 6.85 1.08
CA ARG A 140 -15.30 8.22 0.65
C ARG A 140 -14.14 8.34 -0.34
N VAL A 141 -13.47 7.23 -0.67
CA VAL A 141 -12.30 7.23 -1.56
C VAL A 141 -12.61 7.92 -2.90
N ALA A 142 -13.65 7.46 -3.59
CA ALA A 142 -14.01 8.01 -4.90
C ALA A 142 -14.46 9.50 -4.83
N GLU A 143 -15.12 9.90 -3.75
CA GLU A 143 -15.53 11.29 -3.48
C GLU A 143 -14.30 12.19 -3.34
N ILE A 144 -13.32 11.77 -2.53
CA ILE A 144 -12.12 12.55 -2.27
C ILE A 144 -11.20 12.59 -3.49
N GLU A 145 -11.03 11.49 -4.21
CA GLU A 145 -10.25 11.48 -5.46
C GLU A 145 -10.86 12.43 -6.51
N GLU A 146 -12.19 12.44 -6.65
CA GLU A 146 -12.88 13.32 -7.58
C GLU A 146 -12.74 14.78 -7.17
N LEU A 147 -12.89 15.11 -5.89
CA LEU A 147 -12.71 16.45 -5.36
C LEU A 147 -11.30 16.98 -5.64
N VAL A 148 -10.26 16.17 -5.34
CA VAL A 148 -8.88 16.56 -5.59
C VAL A 148 -8.65 16.78 -7.08
N ARG A 149 -9.14 15.87 -7.93
CA ARG A 149 -9.01 16.01 -9.39
C ARG A 149 -9.63 17.30 -9.93
N GLN A 150 -10.76 17.74 -9.36
CA GLN A 150 -11.47 18.93 -9.81
C GLN A 150 -10.85 20.23 -9.31
N ARG A 151 -10.43 20.27 -8.05
CA ARG A 151 -9.95 21.50 -7.39
C ARG A 151 -8.44 21.65 -7.41
N HIS A 152 -7.71 20.53 -7.51
CA HIS A 152 -6.26 20.46 -7.45
C HIS A 152 -5.68 19.64 -8.61
N PRO A 153 -5.80 20.13 -9.86
CA PRO A 153 -5.30 19.42 -11.03
C PRO A 153 -3.76 19.23 -11.02
N GLU A 154 -3.04 20.01 -10.20
CA GLU A 154 -1.61 19.90 -9.96
C GLU A 154 -1.25 18.70 -9.06
N ALA A 155 -2.19 18.21 -8.27
CA ALA A 155 -1.99 17.06 -7.41
C ALA A 155 -2.14 15.77 -8.23
N ILE A 156 -1.02 15.08 -8.46
CA ILE A 156 -1.01 13.83 -9.22
C ILE A 156 -1.42 12.68 -8.30
N PRO A 157 -2.52 11.96 -8.60
CA PRO A 157 -2.92 10.81 -7.80
C PRO A 157 -1.92 9.67 -7.96
N GLY A 158 -1.34 9.23 -6.85
CA GLY A 158 -0.42 8.10 -6.77
C GLY A 158 -1.10 6.76 -6.44
N GLY A 159 -2.44 6.73 -6.48
CA GLY A 159 -3.21 5.53 -6.15
C GLY A 159 -3.60 5.41 -4.68
N SER A 160 -4.08 4.22 -4.29
CA SER A 160 -4.54 3.95 -2.93
C SER A 160 -3.91 2.70 -2.34
N GLY A 161 -3.49 2.77 -1.08
CA GLY A 161 -2.91 1.67 -0.32
C GLY A 161 -3.78 1.22 0.86
N TRP A 162 -3.38 0.12 1.51
CA TRP A 162 -3.93 -0.30 2.79
C TRP A 162 -3.23 0.45 3.92
N THR A 163 -3.98 0.91 4.92
CA THR A 163 -3.38 1.44 6.15
C THR A 163 -3.52 0.41 7.29
N ILE A 164 -2.39 0.12 7.96
CA ILE A 164 -2.34 -0.79 9.11
C ILE A 164 -2.89 -0.12 10.36
N GLU A 165 -2.89 1.22 10.42
CA GLU A 165 -3.49 1.96 11.55
C GLU A 165 -4.99 1.71 11.72
N ALA A 166 -5.68 1.17 10.70
CA ALA A 166 -7.06 0.70 10.82
C ALA A 166 -7.22 -0.52 11.75
N LEU A 167 -6.14 -1.20 12.09
CA LEU A 167 -6.16 -2.40 12.95
C LEU A 167 -5.89 -2.11 14.44
N HIS A 168 -5.65 -0.84 14.83
CA HIS A 168 -5.37 -0.46 16.22
C HIS A 168 -4.31 -1.33 16.92
N ILE A 169 -3.26 -1.79 16.19
CA ILE A 169 -2.14 -2.58 16.73
C ILE A 169 -0.86 -1.72 16.69
#